data_98e8456fbcb420c90e07bddd28f593f3
#
_entry.id   98e8456fbcb420c90e07bddd28f593f3
#
_cell.length_a   1.000
_cell.length_b   1.000
_cell.length_c   1.000
_cell.angle_alpha   90.00
_cell.angle_beta   90.00
_cell.angle_gamma   90.00
#
_symmetry.space_group_name_H-M   'P 1'
#
loop_
_entity.id
_entity.type
_entity.pdbx_description
1 polymer ?
#
loop_
_entity_poly.entity_id
_entity_poly.type
_entity_poly.pdbx_seq_one_letter_code
_entity_poly.pdbx_strand_id
1 'polypeptide(L)'
;MKDGLPQTIYLKDYKVSAFLVDTTDLIFDLDDTQTRVTTSLSVRRNSASDDQTGAFELNSKGGVELQWVEVDGRRLEQTDYSLTGTLLSLHNLPASCVVKTEVLIQPQLNTSMMGLYRSRTMYCTQCEAEGFRRITFFPDRPDIMSVFTVKITADKAAYPVLLSNGNAIERGDLGAGRHFVTWHDPFKKPSHLFALVAGTLAVVEDSFTTMSGRQIPLQIFVEEKDLDKCAHAMLSLKNSMAWDEQVYGREYDLDIFMIVAVDDFNMGA
;
A
#
# COMPACT_ATOMS: atom_id res chain seq x y z
N MET A 1 -2.18 -24.34 -5.61
CA MET A 1 -1.12 -25.18 -6.23
C MET A 1 0.03 -24.25 -6.59
N LYS A 2 1.27 -24.57 -6.22
CA LYS A 2 2.44 -23.81 -6.68
C LYS A 2 2.60 -24.07 -8.18
N ASP A 3 2.40 -23.05 -8.98
CA ASP A 3 2.53 -23.11 -10.43
C ASP A 3 4.01 -23.21 -10.80
N GLY A 4 4.47 -24.41 -11.17
CA GLY A 4 5.78 -24.68 -11.71
C GLY A 4 6.91 -24.87 -10.67
N LEU A 5 8.02 -25.43 -11.14
CA LEU A 5 9.27 -25.50 -10.37
C LEU A 5 9.88 -24.09 -10.27
N PRO A 6 10.50 -23.71 -9.12
CA PRO A 6 11.18 -22.44 -8.98
C PRO A 6 12.24 -22.27 -10.08
N GLN A 7 12.14 -21.18 -10.84
CA GLN A 7 13.17 -20.84 -11.82
C GLN A 7 14.31 -20.07 -11.11
N THR A 8 15.54 -20.40 -11.47
CA THR A 8 16.71 -19.67 -10.98
C THR A 8 16.74 -18.30 -11.62
N ILE A 9 16.77 -17.25 -10.79
CA ILE A 9 16.92 -15.84 -11.20
C ILE A 9 18.37 -15.46 -11.00
N TYR A 10 19.02 -14.94 -12.04
CA TYR A 10 20.41 -14.51 -11.97
C TYR A 10 20.51 -12.99 -11.91
N LEU A 11 21.37 -12.46 -11.04
CA LEU A 11 21.61 -11.02 -10.90
C LEU A 11 22.04 -10.38 -12.22
N LYS A 12 22.80 -11.09 -13.06
CA LYS A 12 23.23 -10.62 -14.39
C LYS A 12 22.08 -10.34 -15.36
N ASP A 13 20.89 -10.92 -15.11
CA ASP A 13 19.69 -10.76 -15.95
C ASP A 13 18.83 -9.57 -15.47
N TYR A 14 19.23 -8.90 -14.38
CA TYR A 14 18.54 -7.71 -13.90
C TYR A 14 18.61 -6.59 -14.94
N LYS A 15 17.45 -6.02 -15.23
CA LYS A 15 17.30 -4.85 -16.09
C LYS A 15 16.60 -3.74 -15.33
N VAL A 16 17.13 -2.55 -15.44
CA VAL A 16 16.52 -1.33 -14.90
C VAL A 16 15.17 -1.13 -15.58
N SER A 17 14.16 -0.74 -14.79
CA SER A 17 12.83 -0.48 -15.35
C SER A 17 12.85 0.64 -16.38
N ALA A 18 12.13 0.46 -17.50
CA ALA A 18 11.98 1.47 -18.56
C ALA A 18 11.21 2.72 -18.07
N PHE A 19 10.44 2.59 -17.02
CA PHE A 19 9.67 3.67 -16.41
C PHE A 19 9.89 3.73 -14.90
N LEU A 20 9.74 4.91 -14.34
CA LEU A 20 9.67 5.18 -12.90
C LEU A 20 8.31 5.73 -12.55
N VAL A 21 7.89 5.50 -11.31
CA VAL A 21 6.66 6.05 -10.74
C VAL A 21 7.05 7.02 -9.63
N ASP A 22 6.79 8.30 -9.81
CA ASP A 22 7.16 9.31 -8.81
C ASP A 22 6.14 9.41 -7.69
N THR A 23 4.82 9.36 -8.03
CA THR A 23 3.71 9.35 -7.06
C THR A 23 2.72 8.25 -7.36
N THR A 24 2.15 7.71 -6.31
CA THR A 24 1.09 6.70 -6.33
C THR A 24 -0.06 7.19 -5.45
N ASP A 25 -1.17 7.59 -6.06
CA ASP A 25 -2.38 7.95 -5.36
C ASP A 25 -3.38 6.80 -5.46
N LEU A 26 -3.88 6.35 -4.30
CA LEU A 26 -4.82 5.22 -4.17
C LEU A 26 -6.11 5.70 -3.52
N ILE A 27 -7.24 5.31 -4.08
CA ILE A 27 -8.56 5.51 -3.49
C ILE A 27 -9.19 4.13 -3.31
N PHE A 28 -9.39 3.74 -2.05
CA PHE A 28 -10.11 2.54 -1.68
C PHE A 28 -11.54 2.89 -1.29
N ASP A 29 -12.50 2.27 -1.94
CA ASP A 29 -13.90 2.25 -1.53
C ASP A 29 -14.20 0.84 -1.01
N LEU A 30 -14.01 0.67 0.31
CA LEU A 30 -14.17 -0.61 0.99
C LEU A 30 -15.66 -0.93 1.17
N ASP A 31 -16.04 -2.13 0.79
CA ASP A 31 -17.35 -2.70 1.01
C ASP A 31 -17.21 -4.21 1.32
N ASP A 32 -18.19 -4.77 2.01
CA ASP A 32 -18.16 -6.17 2.47
C ASP A 32 -18.21 -7.20 1.32
N THR A 33 -18.67 -6.78 0.15
CA THR A 33 -18.87 -7.65 -1.01
C THR A 33 -17.82 -7.45 -2.09
N GLN A 34 -17.39 -6.22 -2.30
CA GLN A 34 -16.45 -5.87 -3.36
C GLN A 34 -15.77 -4.53 -3.04
N THR A 35 -14.47 -4.48 -3.12
CA THR A 35 -13.70 -3.25 -2.95
C THR A 35 -13.32 -2.69 -4.31
N ARG A 36 -13.61 -1.40 -4.51
CA ARG A 36 -13.14 -0.63 -5.66
C ARG A 36 -11.81 0.04 -5.30
N VAL A 37 -10.84 -0.08 -6.20
CA VAL A 37 -9.55 0.59 -6.05
C VAL A 37 -9.28 1.43 -7.29
N THR A 38 -9.19 2.73 -7.12
CA THR A 38 -8.73 3.66 -8.16
C THR A 38 -7.29 4.01 -7.87
N THR A 39 -6.43 3.81 -8.87
CA THR A 39 -4.99 4.08 -8.78
C THR A 39 -4.64 5.18 -9.77
N SER A 40 -3.85 6.18 -9.35
CA SER A 40 -3.28 7.22 -10.21
C SER A 40 -1.76 7.24 -10.03
N LEU A 41 -1.02 7.03 -11.11
CA LEU A 41 0.44 6.94 -11.14
C LEU A 41 1.00 8.10 -11.94
N SER A 42 1.87 8.92 -11.32
CA SER A 42 2.72 9.86 -12.07
C SER A 42 3.93 9.11 -12.60
N VAL A 43 3.96 8.89 -13.89
CA VAL A 43 4.92 8.02 -14.57
C VAL A 43 5.86 8.83 -15.43
N ARG A 44 7.13 8.47 -15.46
CA ARG A 44 8.11 9.03 -16.38
C ARG A 44 9.08 7.97 -16.92
N ARG A 45 9.59 8.21 -18.10
CA ARG A 45 10.66 7.37 -18.67
C ARG A 45 11.91 7.41 -17.79
N ASN A 46 12.53 6.25 -17.63
CA ASN A 46 13.79 6.12 -16.90
C ASN A 46 14.96 6.28 -17.85
N SER A 47 15.69 7.39 -17.74
CA SER A 47 16.88 7.67 -18.58
C SER A 47 18.05 6.70 -18.33
N ALA A 48 18.03 5.97 -17.21
CA ALA A 48 19.03 4.95 -16.90
C ALA A 48 18.73 3.58 -17.55
N SER A 49 17.55 3.41 -18.16
CA SER A 49 17.19 2.17 -18.85
C SER A 49 17.69 2.18 -20.29
N ASP A 50 18.21 1.05 -20.74
CA ASP A 50 18.55 0.84 -22.16
C ASP A 50 17.30 0.71 -23.05
N ASP A 51 16.15 0.39 -22.44
CA ASP A 51 14.88 0.27 -23.14
C ASP A 51 14.11 1.59 -23.12
N GLN A 52 14.31 2.40 -24.16
CA GLN A 52 13.63 3.69 -24.35
C GLN A 52 12.32 3.59 -25.14
N THR A 53 11.99 2.41 -25.68
CA THR A 53 10.80 2.19 -26.53
C THR A 53 9.78 1.22 -25.92
N GLY A 54 10.15 0.53 -24.85
CA GLY A 54 9.33 -0.49 -24.21
C GLY A 54 8.00 0.02 -23.69
N ALA A 55 7.07 -0.92 -23.52
CA ALA A 55 5.79 -0.67 -22.88
C ALA A 55 5.94 -0.40 -21.37
N PHE A 56 5.00 0.34 -20.81
CA PHE A 56 4.85 0.41 -19.36
C PHE A 56 4.04 -0.80 -18.90
N GLU A 57 4.68 -1.70 -18.20
CA GLU A 57 4.13 -2.97 -17.76
C GLU A 57 3.65 -2.89 -16.31
N LEU A 58 2.40 -3.26 -16.10
CA LEU A 58 1.73 -3.30 -14.81
C LEU A 58 1.28 -4.73 -14.51
N ASN A 59 1.75 -5.26 -13.41
CA ASN A 59 1.41 -6.61 -12.97
C ASN A 59 0.12 -6.61 -12.14
N SER A 60 -0.67 -7.67 -12.28
CA SER A 60 -1.75 -8.01 -11.35
C SER A 60 -1.71 -9.48 -10.98
N LYS A 61 -2.48 -9.90 -9.96
CA LYS A 61 -2.62 -11.31 -9.57
C LYS A 61 -3.83 -11.52 -8.67
N GLY A 62 -4.49 -12.66 -8.80
CA GLY A 62 -5.45 -13.12 -7.80
C GLY A 62 -6.80 -12.41 -7.80
N GLY A 63 -7.46 -12.28 -8.94
CA GLY A 63 -8.85 -11.76 -9.01
C GLY A 63 -8.94 -10.23 -9.01
N VAL A 64 -7.90 -9.56 -9.47
CA VAL A 64 -7.94 -8.11 -9.79
C VAL A 64 -8.64 -7.93 -11.13
N GLU A 65 -9.84 -7.35 -11.12
CA GLU A 65 -10.67 -7.14 -12.29
C GLU A 65 -10.56 -5.71 -12.80
N LEU A 66 -9.90 -5.52 -13.95
CA LEU A 66 -9.73 -4.21 -14.57
C LEU A 66 -11.07 -3.68 -15.08
N GLN A 67 -11.45 -2.49 -14.63
CA GLN A 67 -12.67 -1.80 -15.09
C GLN A 67 -12.33 -0.83 -16.23
N TRP A 68 -11.24 -0.10 -16.08
CA TRP A 68 -10.80 0.85 -17.07
C TRP A 68 -9.35 1.32 -16.87
N VAL A 69 -8.80 1.88 -17.94
CA VAL A 69 -7.49 2.54 -17.99
C VAL A 69 -7.65 3.93 -18.59
N GLU A 70 -6.89 4.89 -18.08
CA GLU A 70 -6.84 6.27 -18.57
C GLU A 70 -5.38 6.76 -18.60
N VAL A 71 -5.02 7.52 -19.63
CA VAL A 71 -3.73 8.20 -19.74
C VAL A 71 -3.98 9.68 -20.01
N ASP A 72 -3.46 10.54 -19.14
CA ASP A 72 -3.60 12.01 -19.21
C ASP A 72 -5.04 12.50 -19.44
N GLY A 73 -6.00 11.86 -18.74
CA GLY A 73 -7.42 12.20 -18.84
C GLY A 73 -8.14 11.53 -20.00
N ARG A 74 -7.46 10.86 -20.92
CA ARG A 74 -8.07 10.09 -22.01
C ARG A 74 -8.30 8.65 -21.60
N ARG A 75 -9.57 8.23 -21.59
CA ARG A 75 -9.96 6.83 -21.42
C ARG A 75 -9.43 6.02 -22.61
N LEU A 76 -8.76 4.91 -22.32
CA LEU A 76 -8.24 4.01 -23.35
C LEU A 76 -9.32 3.00 -23.77
N GLU A 77 -9.36 2.70 -25.07
CA GLU A 77 -10.11 1.59 -25.61
C GLU A 77 -9.30 0.30 -25.52
N GLN A 78 -9.95 -0.84 -25.60
CA GLN A 78 -9.29 -2.15 -25.49
C GLN A 78 -8.21 -2.39 -26.56
N THR A 79 -8.22 -1.64 -27.64
CA THR A 79 -7.20 -1.65 -28.72
C THR A 79 -5.96 -0.81 -28.39
N ASP A 80 -6.04 0.08 -27.40
CA ASP A 80 -4.94 1.00 -27.02
C ASP A 80 -3.93 0.35 -26.07
N TYR A 81 -4.27 -0.79 -25.46
CA TYR A 81 -3.42 -1.52 -24.53
C TYR A 81 -3.52 -3.02 -24.77
N SER A 82 -2.59 -3.79 -24.22
CA SER A 82 -2.71 -5.24 -24.17
C SER A 82 -2.85 -5.73 -22.73
N LEU A 83 -3.81 -6.64 -22.51
CA LEU A 83 -4.01 -7.33 -21.26
C LEU A 83 -3.85 -8.83 -21.50
N THR A 84 -2.71 -9.38 -21.10
CA THR A 84 -2.40 -10.80 -21.28
C THR A 84 -2.27 -11.48 -19.92
N GLY A 85 -3.28 -12.24 -19.58
CA GLY A 85 -3.36 -12.87 -18.25
C GLY A 85 -3.38 -11.81 -17.14
N THR A 86 -2.27 -11.66 -16.43
CA THR A 86 -2.11 -10.72 -15.31
C THR A 86 -1.23 -9.52 -15.61
N LEU A 87 -0.84 -9.34 -16.88
CA LEU A 87 0.03 -8.27 -17.33
C LEU A 87 -0.75 -7.28 -18.21
N LEU A 88 -0.84 -6.04 -17.74
CA LEU A 88 -1.33 -4.89 -18.50
C LEU A 88 -0.13 -4.14 -19.08
N SER A 89 -0.08 -4.02 -20.41
CA SER A 89 1.01 -3.32 -21.11
C SER A 89 0.45 -2.11 -21.85
N LEU A 90 0.97 -0.93 -21.51
CA LEU A 90 0.62 0.34 -22.13
C LEU A 90 1.74 0.74 -23.10
N HIS A 91 1.39 0.87 -24.37
CA HIS A 91 2.34 1.17 -25.44
C HIS A 91 2.33 2.67 -25.79
N ASN A 92 3.42 3.15 -26.33
CA ASN A 92 3.53 4.51 -26.88
C ASN A 92 3.21 5.64 -25.89
N LEU A 93 3.50 5.43 -24.59
CA LEU A 93 3.31 6.47 -23.60
C LEU A 93 4.27 7.66 -23.83
N PRO A 94 3.82 8.88 -23.51
CA PRO A 94 4.70 10.05 -23.45
C PRO A 94 5.89 9.84 -22.51
N ALA A 95 6.89 10.70 -22.61
CA ALA A 95 8.06 10.67 -21.72
C ALA A 95 7.66 10.87 -20.23
N SER A 96 6.57 11.58 -19.99
CA SER A 96 5.94 11.75 -18.68
C SER A 96 4.42 11.81 -18.87
N CYS A 97 3.66 11.10 -18.04
CA CYS A 97 2.20 11.07 -18.09
C CYS A 97 1.60 10.64 -16.75
N VAL A 98 0.30 10.79 -16.62
CA VAL A 98 -0.49 10.22 -15.52
C VAL A 98 -1.27 9.03 -16.04
N VAL A 99 -1.00 7.86 -15.48
CA VAL A 99 -1.74 6.63 -15.76
C VAL A 99 -2.72 6.38 -14.63
N LYS A 100 -4.01 6.21 -14.97
CA LYS A 100 -5.02 5.84 -13.99
C LYS A 100 -5.66 4.52 -14.37
N THR A 101 -5.95 3.71 -13.35
CA THR A 101 -6.71 2.47 -13.47
C THR A 101 -7.77 2.40 -12.40
N GLU A 102 -8.86 1.73 -12.69
CA GLU A 102 -9.83 1.30 -11.69
C GLU A 102 -9.97 -0.21 -11.77
N VAL A 103 -9.95 -0.83 -10.60
CA VAL A 103 -10.14 -2.27 -10.47
C VAL A 103 -11.18 -2.59 -9.42
N LEU A 104 -11.77 -3.77 -9.54
CA LEU A 104 -12.59 -4.39 -8.51
C LEU A 104 -11.84 -5.60 -7.96
N ILE A 105 -11.85 -5.73 -6.63
CA ILE A 105 -11.28 -6.87 -5.91
C ILE A 105 -12.27 -7.36 -4.86
N GLN A 106 -12.10 -8.61 -4.41
CA GLN A 106 -12.92 -9.23 -3.37
C GLN A 106 -12.03 -9.71 -2.21
N PRO A 107 -11.56 -8.79 -1.34
CA PRO A 107 -10.62 -9.11 -0.27
C PRO A 107 -11.17 -10.14 0.73
N GLN A 108 -12.48 -10.16 0.95
CA GLN A 108 -13.16 -11.12 1.83
C GLN A 108 -13.06 -12.58 1.33
N LEU A 109 -12.78 -12.79 0.03
CA LEU A 109 -12.56 -14.11 -0.58
C LEU A 109 -11.08 -14.45 -0.72
N ASN A 110 -10.18 -13.52 -0.37
CA ASN A 110 -8.75 -13.71 -0.50
C ASN A 110 -8.20 -14.55 0.67
N THR A 111 -7.98 -15.83 0.44
CA THR A 111 -7.41 -16.77 1.41
C THR A 111 -5.89 -16.92 1.32
N SER A 112 -5.24 -16.16 0.41
CA SER A 112 -3.79 -16.26 0.22
C SER A 112 -2.97 -15.52 1.28
N MET A 113 -3.60 -14.65 2.09
CA MET A 113 -2.97 -13.73 3.04
C MET A 113 -1.87 -12.88 2.38
N MET A 114 -2.08 -12.50 1.11
CA MET A 114 -1.20 -11.64 0.30
C MET A 114 -2.04 -10.58 -0.41
N GLY A 115 -1.56 -9.34 -0.46
CA GLY A 115 -2.35 -8.18 -0.89
C GLY A 115 -3.34 -7.76 0.20
N LEU A 116 -4.51 -7.24 -0.18
CA LEU A 116 -5.59 -6.92 0.75
C LEU A 116 -6.43 -8.16 1.01
N TYR A 117 -6.66 -8.49 2.28
CA TYR A 117 -7.49 -9.62 2.69
C TYR A 117 -8.24 -9.31 3.99
N ARG A 118 -9.20 -10.15 4.35
CA ARG A 118 -9.96 -10.03 5.58
C ARG A 118 -9.44 -11.03 6.62
N SER A 119 -8.95 -10.51 7.74
CA SER A 119 -8.67 -11.28 8.95
C SER A 119 -9.82 -11.05 9.94
N ARG A 120 -10.67 -12.05 10.14
CA ARG A 120 -11.87 -11.97 10.97
C ARG A 120 -12.76 -10.78 10.61
N THR A 121 -12.73 -9.69 11.42
CA THR A 121 -13.57 -8.50 11.27
C THR A 121 -12.83 -7.30 10.68
N MET A 122 -11.52 -7.42 10.42
CA MET A 122 -10.73 -6.34 9.86
C MET A 122 -10.20 -6.68 8.46
N TYR A 123 -10.03 -5.68 7.64
CA TYR A 123 -9.20 -5.74 6.44
C TYR A 123 -7.78 -5.35 6.79
N CYS A 124 -6.81 -6.08 6.26
CA CYS A 124 -5.39 -5.78 6.38
C CYS A 124 -4.64 -6.18 5.11
N THR A 125 -3.44 -5.66 4.96
CA THR A 125 -2.58 -5.94 3.81
C THR A 125 -1.31 -6.67 4.22
N GLN A 126 -0.85 -7.57 3.34
CA GLN A 126 0.51 -8.10 3.33
C GLN A 126 1.04 -8.03 1.88
N CYS A 127 2.03 -7.19 1.64
CA CYS A 127 2.50 -6.89 0.29
C CYS A 127 3.90 -7.43 -0.02
N GLU A 128 4.67 -7.85 0.97
CA GLU A 128 6.01 -8.41 0.75
C GLU A 128 5.92 -9.90 0.31
N ALA A 129 6.66 -10.33 -0.75
CA ALA A 129 7.48 -9.50 -1.64
C ALA A 129 6.70 -8.94 -2.85
N GLU A 130 5.65 -9.61 -3.32
CA GLU A 130 4.90 -9.30 -4.55
C GLU A 130 3.38 -9.34 -4.31
N GLY A 131 2.93 -8.87 -3.14
CA GLY A 131 1.52 -8.85 -2.76
C GLY A 131 0.77 -7.64 -3.26
N PHE A 132 1.42 -6.52 -3.53
CA PHE A 132 0.75 -5.29 -3.94
C PHE A 132 0.00 -5.45 -5.27
N ARG A 133 0.50 -6.26 -6.21
CA ARG A 133 -0.17 -6.63 -7.47
C ARG A 133 -1.49 -7.38 -7.29
N ARG A 134 -1.84 -7.80 -6.07
CA ARG A 134 -3.15 -8.37 -5.75
C ARG A 134 -4.19 -7.33 -5.34
N ILE A 135 -3.77 -6.07 -5.24
CA ILE A 135 -4.62 -4.93 -4.90
C ILE A 135 -5.02 -4.17 -6.16
N THR A 136 -4.06 -3.88 -7.01
CA THR A 136 -4.24 -3.12 -8.25
C THR A 136 -3.16 -3.49 -9.27
N PHE A 137 -3.29 -3.00 -10.51
CA PHE A 137 -2.23 -3.07 -11.50
C PHE A 137 -1.09 -2.10 -11.12
N PHE A 138 0.12 -2.63 -10.97
CA PHE A 138 1.29 -1.85 -10.56
C PHE A 138 2.59 -2.44 -11.11
N PRO A 139 3.65 -1.64 -11.37
CA PRO A 139 4.97 -2.18 -11.64
C PRO A 139 5.60 -2.65 -10.34
N ASP A 140 5.11 -3.80 -9.83
CA ASP A 140 5.36 -4.31 -8.48
C ASP A 140 6.76 -4.89 -8.34
N ARG A 141 7.74 -3.98 -8.28
CA ARG A 141 9.19 -4.23 -8.21
C ARG A 141 9.81 -3.41 -7.09
N PRO A 142 10.81 -3.93 -6.37
CA PRO A 142 11.43 -3.22 -5.24
C PRO A 142 12.27 -2.01 -5.66
N ASP A 143 12.67 -1.92 -6.93
CA ASP A 143 13.42 -0.78 -7.50
C ASP A 143 12.51 0.36 -8.00
N ILE A 144 11.18 0.20 -7.96
CA ILE A 144 10.21 1.26 -8.22
C ILE A 144 9.77 1.85 -6.89
N MET A 145 10.29 3.04 -6.59
CA MET A 145 10.03 3.76 -5.36
C MET A 145 9.19 5.01 -5.61
N SER A 146 8.09 5.14 -4.90
CA SER A 146 7.07 6.17 -5.10
C SER A 146 6.66 6.81 -3.78
N VAL A 147 6.22 8.06 -3.81
CA VAL A 147 5.47 8.73 -2.72
C VAL A 147 4.03 8.27 -2.79
N PHE A 148 3.45 7.86 -1.65
CA PHE A 148 2.09 7.33 -1.59
C PHE A 148 1.12 8.30 -0.93
N THR A 149 -0.04 8.52 -1.57
CA THR A 149 -1.22 9.13 -0.96
C THR A 149 -2.37 8.12 -1.03
N VAL A 150 -3.02 7.88 0.10
CA VAL A 150 -4.01 6.80 0.23
C VAL A 150 -5.28 7.32 0.87
N LYS A 151 -6.38 7.35 0.13
CA LYS A 151 -7.70 7.64 0.65
C LYS A 151 -8.47 6.35 0.85
N ILE A 152 -8.91 6.10 2.08
CA ILE A 152 -9.72 4.93 2.45
C ILE A 152 -11.10 5.42 2.83
N THR A 153 -12.12 4.87 2.18
CA THR A 153 -13.53 5.12 2.48
C THR A 153 -14.20 3.81 2.90
N ALA A 154 -14.98 3.83 3.98
CA ALA A 154 -15.66 2.64 4.48
C ALA A 154 -16.95 3.00 5.26
N ASP A 155 -17.75 1.98 5.59
CA ASP A 155 -18.81 2.11 6.58
C ASP A 155 -18.21 2.42 7.97
N LYS A 156 -18.69 3.49 8.60
CA LYS A 156 -18.12 4.01 9.85
C LYS A 156 -18.40 3.10 11.05
N ALA A 157 -19.52 2.39 11.04
CA ALA A 157 -19.90 1.50 12.15
C ALA A 157 -19.12 0.19 12.08
N ALA A 158 -18.93 -0.36 10.88
CA ALA A 158 -18.20 -1.61 10.66
C ALA A 158 -16.67 -1.41 10.73
N TYR A 159 -16.16 -0.28 10.23
CA TYR A 159 -14.74 0.02 10.12
C TYR A 159 -14.40 1.41 10.68
N PRO A 160 -14.55 1.64 12.00
CA PRO A 160 -14.30 2.95 12.62
C PRO A 160 -12.83 3.38 12.54
N VAL A 161 -11.90 2.44 12.42
CA VAL A 161 -10.46 2.68 12.29
C VAL A 161 -10.03 2.43 10.85
N LEU A 162 -9.39 3.44 10.23
CA LEU A 162 -8.85 3.38 8.86
C LEU A 162 -7.39 3.85 8.88
N LEU A 163 -6.44 2.94 8.67
CA LEU A 163 -5.01 3.22 8.79
C LEU A 163 -4.28 2.94 7.47
N SER A 164 -3.23 3.71 7.22
CA SER A 164 -2.23 3.45 6.17
C SER A 164 -0.87 4.04 6.58
N ASN A 165 0.14 3.91 5.70
CA ASN A 165 1.46 4.49 5.93
C ASN A 165 1.44 6.02 5.95
N GLY A 166 2.37 6.62 6.66
CA GLY A 166 2.59 8.07 6.70
C GLY A 166 1.74 8.79 7.72
N ASN A 167 1.36 10.03 7.42
CA ASN A 167 0.59 10.91 8.29
C ASN A 167 -0.84 11.06 7.77
N ALA A 168 -1.83 11.08 8.68
CA ALA A 168 -3.21 11.40 8.31
C ALA A 168 -3.33 12.90 7.98
N ILE A 169 -3.67 13.22 6.73
CA ILE A 169 -3.76 14.62 6.26
C ILE A 169 -5.20 15.11 6.15
N GLU A 170 -6.16 14.22 6.03
CA GLU A 170 -7.57 14.57 5.94
C GLU A 170 -8.44 13.45 6.50
N ARG A 171 -9.56 13.79 7.12
CA ARG A 171 -10.60 12.85 7.55
C ARG A 171 -11.96 13.53 7.54
N GLY A 172 -13.02 12.75 7.34
CA GLY A 172 -14.37 13.31 7.37
C GLY A 172 -15.46 12.28 7.18
N ASP A 173 -16.69 12.73 7.42
CA ASP A 173 -17.92 11.96 7.17
C ASP A 173 -18.45 12.28 5.77
N LEU A 174 -18.89 11.26 5.05
CA LEU A 174 -19.44 11.37 3.69
C LEU A 174 -20.97 11.30 3.65
N GLY A 175 -21.62 11.15 4.81
CA GLY A 175 -23.04 10.85 4.90
C GLY A 175 -23.35 9.36 4.69
N ALA A 176 -24.61 8.98 4.85
CA ALA A 176 -25.08 7.59 4.72
C ALA A 176 -24.26 6.56 5.53
N GLY A 177 -23.73 6.96 6.71
CA GLY A 177 -22.93 6.08 7.56
C GLY A 177 -21.49 5.83 7.07
N ARG A 178 -21.04 6.51 6.03
CA ARG A 178 -19.68 6.34 5.49
C ARG A 178 -18.75 7.47 5.95
N HIS A 179 -17.48 7.12 6.09
CA HIS A 179 -16.42 8.07 6.44
C HIS A 179 -15.14 7.77 5.64
N PHE A 180 -14.17 8.68 5.72
CA PHE A 180 -12.88 8.49 5.08
C PHE A 180 -11.73 9.05 5.92
N VAL A 181 -10.54 8.52 5.63
CA VAL A 181 -9.25 9.08 6.04
C VAL A 181 -8.32 9.09 4.84
N THR A 182 -7.58 10.18 4.65
CA THR A 182 -6.52 10.29 3.65
C THR A 182 -5.17 10.33 4.38
N TRP A 183 -4.29 9.41 3.99
CA TRP A 183 -2.93 9.27 4.48
C TRP A 183 -1.94 9.73 3.42
N HIS A 184 -0.85 10.35 3.83
CA HIS A 184 0.25 10.73 2.95
C HIS A 184 1.57 10.32 3.56
N ASP A 185 2.32 9.48 2.84
CA ASP A 185 3.69 9.11 3.17
C ASP A 185 4.63 9.89 2.24
N PRO A 186 5.34 10.91 2.76
CA PRO A 186 6.15 11.81 1.93
C PRO A 186 7.46 11.18 1.45
N PHE A 187 7.81 10.02 2.00
CA PHE A 187 9.05 9.31 1.67
C PHE A 187 8.80 8.27 0.58
N LYS A 188 9.67 8.27 -0.44
CA LYS A 188 9.60 7.25 -1.48
C LYS A 188 9.84 5.86 -0.89
N LYS A 189 8.91 4.95 -1.12
CA LYS A 189 9.01 3.55 -0.73
C LYS A 189 8.59 2.61 -1.85
N PRO A 190 9.10 1.36 -1.86
CA PRO A 190 8.61 0.33 -2.76
C PRO A 190 7.21 -0.15 -2.34
N SER A 191 6.47 -0.69 -3.29
CA SER A 191 5.09 -1.17 -3.10
C SER A 191 4.93 -2.26 -2.04
N HIS A 192 5.96 -3.07 -1.81
CA HIS A 192 5.89 -4.14 -0.82
C HIS A 192 5.80 -3.64 0.64
N LEU A 193 6.15 -2.37 0.90
CA LEU A 193 5.99 -1.73 2.21
C LEU A 193 4.63 -1.04 2.40
N PHE A 194 3.75 -1.12 1.40
CA PHE A 194 2.40 -0.57 1.50
C PHE A 194 1.59 -1.31 2.57
N ALA A 195 0.92 -0.54 3.43
CA ALA A 195 0.02 -1.05 4.46
C ALA A 195 -1.34 -0.33 4.44
N LEU A 196 -2.41 -1.10 4.61
CA LEU A 196 -3.76 -0.63 4.87
C LEU A 196 -4.41 -1.53 5.91
N VAL A 197 -5.05 -0.90 6.90
CA VAL A 197 -5.88 -1.60 7.88
C VAL A 197 -7.21 -0.87 8.03
N ALA A 198 -8.32 -1.63 8.04
CA ALA A 198 -9.65 -1.10 8.32
C ALA A 198 -10.40 -2.08 9.23
N GLY A 199 -10.89 -1.61 10.37
CA GLY A 199 -11.58 -2.50 11.32
C GLY A 199 -12.05 -1.82 12.59
N THR A 200 -12.63 -2.63 13.48
CA THR A 200 -12.94 -2.24 14.85
C THR A 200 -11.79 -2.66 15.75
N LEU A 201 -10.96 -1.71 16.13
CA LEU A 201 -9.74 -1.94 16.91
C LEU A 201 -9.75 -1.05 18.16
N ALA A 202 -9.27 -1.60 19.25
CA ALA A 202 -8.88 -0.85 20.43
C ALA A 202 -7.48 -0.26 20.24
N VAL A 203 -7.17 0.82 20.92
CA VAL A 203 -5.89 1.51 20.81
C VAL A 203 -5.26 1.69 22.18
N VAL A 204 -3.96 1.40 22.29
CA VAL A 204 -3.10 1.80 23.41
C VAL A 204 -2.23 2.96 22.95
N GLU A 205 -2.30 4.08 23.66
CA GLU A 205 -1.63 5.32 23.28
C GLU A 205 -0.51 5.68 24.27
N ASP A 206 0.57 6.21 23.75
CA ASP A 206 1.68 6.80 24.52
C ASP A 206 2.35 7.87 23.63
N SER A 207 3.48 8.40 24.06
CA SER A 207 4.28 9.34 23.25
C SER A 207 5.77 9.12 23.48
N PHE A 208 6.55 9.55 22.49
CA PHE A 208 8.01 9.63 22.57
C PHE A 208 8.45 11.07 22.30
N THR A 209 9.39 11.59 23.13
CA THR A 209 10.00 12.89 22.89
C THR A 209 11.34 12.66 22.21
N THR A 210 11.48 13.17 20.99
CA THR A 210 12.73 13.07 20.23
C THR A 210 13.84 13.95 20.83
N MET A 211 15.08 13.73 20.43
CA MET A 211 16.23 14.53 20.91
C MET A 211 16.10 16.02 20.54
N SER A 212 15.37 16.38 19.47
CA SER A 212 15.06 17.79 19.13
C SER A 212 13.85 18.36 19.91
N GLY A 213 13.16 17.54 20.73
CA GLY A 213 12.02 17.93 21.53
C GLY A 213 10.66 17.76 20.83
N ARG A 214 10.60 17.15 19.66
CA ARG A 214 9.33 16.79 18.98
C ARG A 214 8.60 15.72 19.76
N GLN A 215 7.29 15.88 19.94
CA GLN A 215 6.42 14.85 20.54
C GLN A 215 5.83 13.97 19.43
N ILE A 216 6.14 12.69 19.45
CA ILE A 216 5.62 11.70 18.52
C ILE A 216 4.56 10.85 19.23
N PRO A 217 3.28 10.92 18.85
CA PRO A 217 2.25 9.99 19.30
C PRO A 217 2.61 8.55 18.89
N LEU A 218 2.47 7.63 19.82
CA LEU A 218 2.68 6.20 19.62
C LEU A 218 1.34 5.50 19.83
N GLN A 219 0.91 4.69 18.86
CA GLN A 219 -0.36 3.98 18.94
C GLN A 219 -0.17 2.50 18.61
N ILE A 220 -0.70 1.62 19.45
CA ILE A 220 -0.77 0.18 19.19
C ILE A 220 -2.24 -0.19 19.04
N PHE A 221 -2.63 -0.61 17.86
CA PHE A 221 -3.98 -1.05 17.53
C PHE A 221 -4.07 -2.56 17.63
N VAL A 222 -5.05 -3.04 18.41
CA VAL A 222 -5.26 -4.47 18.67
C VAL A 222 -6.75 -4.79 18.74
N GLU A 223 -7.10 -6.07 18.67
CA GLU A 223 -8.44 -6.49 19.11
C GLU A 223 -8.60 -6.26 20.62
N GLU A 224 -9.80 -5.95 21.09
CA GLU A 224 -10.11 -5.66 22.51
C GLU A 224 -9.53 -6.69 23.48
N LYS A 225 -9.54 -7.97 23.11
CA LYS A 225 -9.02 -9.09 23.91
C LYS A 225 -7.51 -9.03 24.18
N ASP A 226 -6.76 -8.19 23.46
CA ASP A 226 -5.30 -8.14 23.48
C ASP A 226 -4.75 -6.82 24.07
N LEU A 227 -5.62 -5.95 24.59
CA LEU A 227 -5.23 -4.66 25.19
C LEU A 227 -4.20 -4.81 26.31
N ASP A 228 -4.36 -5.82 27.15
CA ASP A 228 -3.48 -6.09 28.31
C ASP A 228 -2.10 -6.61 27.92
N LYS A 229 -1.88 -6.93 26.63
CA LYS A 229 -0.62 -7.50 26.12
C LYS A 229 0.34 -6.47 25.51
N CYS A 230 -0.10 -5.21 25.38
CA CYS A 230 0.62 -4.19 24.62
C CYS A 230 1.79 -3.50 25.38
N ALA A 231 1.85 -3.62 26.72
CA ALA A 231 2.79 -2.85 27.53
C ALA A 231 4.26 -3.09 27.15
N HIS A 232 4.65 -4.35 26.88
CA HIS A 232 6.02 -4.67 26.47
C HIS A 232 6.34 -4.14 25.06
N ALA A 233 5.38 -4.22 24.13
CA ALA A 233 5.57 -3.70 22.77
C ALA A 233 5.78 -2.18 22.79
N MET A 234 4.98 -1.44 23.57
CA MET A 234 5.14 0.00 23.73
C MET A 234 6.50 0.38 24.34
N LEU A 235 6.92 -0.31 25.40
CA LEU A 235 8.24 -0.09 26.00
C LEU A 235 9.37 -0.39 24.99
N SER A 236 9.27 -1.48 24.24
CA SER A 236 10.26 -1.86 23.24
C SER A 236 10.35 -0.83 22.11
N LEU A 237 9.22 -0.30 21.63
CA LEU A 237 9.18 0.78 20.66
C LEU A 237 9.93 2.02 21.15
N LYS A 238 9.61 2.49 22.37
CA LYS A 238 10.28 3.67 22.95
C LYS A 238 11.79 3.47 23.12
N ASN A 239 12.20 2.28 23.55
CA ASN A 239 13.61 1.93 23.68
C ASN A 239 14.31 1.88 22.31
N SER A 240 13.67 1.36 21.28
CA SER A 240 14.21 1.32 19.91
C SER A 240 14.39 2.72 19.33
N MET A 241 13.38 3.59 19.49
CA MET A 241 13.47 4.99 19.04
C MET A 241 14.62 5.72 19.74
N ALA A 242 14.75 5.57 21.06
CA ALA A 242 15.84 6.17 21.82
C ALA A 242 17.21 5.62 21.41
N TRP A 243 17.29 4.32 21.10
CA TRP A 243 18.51 3.69 20.63
C TRP A 243 18.94 4.20 19.25
N ASP A 244 17.99 4.36 18.31
CA ASP A 244 18.27 4.91 16.98
C ASP A 244 18.82 6.34 17.07
N GLU A 245 18.27 7.17 17.95
CA GLU A 245 18.77 8.52 18.19
C GLU A 245 20.18 8.51 18.78
N GLN A 246 20.45 7.64 19.76
CA GLN A 246 21.75 7.55 20.43
C GLN A 246 22.84 6.99 19.52
N VAL A 247 22.54 5.97 18.72
CA VAL A 247 23.54 5.23 17.94
C VAL A 247 23.72 5.83 16.53
N TYR A 248 22.64 6.23 15.88
CA TYR A 248 22.67 6.71 14.51
C TYR A 248 22.42 8.22 14.37
N GLY A 249 22.04 8.91 15.45
CA GLY A 249 21.63 10.32 15.40
C GLY A 249 20.41 10.54 14.51
N ARG A 250 19.51 9.55 14.44
CA ARG A 250 18.32 9.56 13.58
C ARG A 250 17.07 9.66 14.43
N GLU A 251 16.36 10.78 14.31
CA GLU A 251 15.01 10.93 14.86
C GLU A 251 13.99 10.27 13.93
N TYR A 252 12.88 9.82 14.52
CA TYR A 252 11.73 9.38 13.75
C TYR A 252 11.17 10.54 12.93
N ASP A 253 10.93 10.34 11.65
CA ASP A 253 10.71 11.40 10.66
C ASP A 253 9.22 11.66 10.32
N LEU A 254 8.29 10.75 10.70
CA LEU A 254 6.85 10.97 10.59
C LEU A 254 6.26 11.60 11.87
N ASP A 255 4.98 11.99 11.82
CA ASP A 255 4.30 12.65 12.93
C ASP A 255 3.58 11.69 13.88
N ILE A 256 3.50 10.41 13.53
CA ILE A 256 2.86 9.36 14.31
C ILE A 256 3.53 8.01 14.04
N PHE A 257 3.68 7.18 15.07
CA PHE A 257 4.09 5.79 14.92
C PHE A 257 2.93 4.86 15.28
N MET A 258 2.59 3.96 14.37
CA MET A 258 1.47 3.03 14.56
C MET A 258 1.96 1.58 14.45
N ILE A 259 1.51 0.74 15.38
CA ILE A 259 1.66 -0.72 15.33
C ILE A 259 0.26 -1.31 15.25
N VAL A 260 0.06 -2.31 14.41
CA VAL A 260 -1.20 -3.07 14.34
C VAL A 260 -0.90 -4.54 14.55
N ALA A 261 -1.52 -5.15 15.56
CA ALA A 261 -1.46 -6.60 15.74
C ALA A 261 -2.63 -7.29 15.03
N VAL A 262 -2.33 -8.29 14.23
CA VAL A 262 -3.28 -9.03 13.41
C VAL A 262 -3.17 -10.52 13.70
N ASP A 263 -4.29 -11.20 13.95
CA ASP A 263 -4.29 -12.64 14.28
C ASP A 263 -3.80 -13.52 13.10
N ASP A 264 -4.29 -13.21 11.88
CA ASP A 264 -3.95 -13.97 10.68
C ASP A 264 -2.91 -13.22 9.85
N PHE A 265 -1.68 -13.18 10.33
CA PHE A 265 -0.55 -12.56 9.65
C PHE A 265 0.63 -13.54 9.61
N ASN A 266 1.21 -13.75 8.44
CA ASN A 266 2.19 -14.80 8.20
C ASN A 266 3.65 -14.40 8.44
N MET A 267 3.88 -13.16 8.84
CA MET A 267 5.20 -12.62 9.17
C MET A 267 5.09 -11.44 10.15
N GLY A 268 6.20 -11.06 10.78
CA GLY A 268 6.32 -9.81 11.51
C GLY A 268 6.97 -8.77 10.61
N ALA A 269 6.34 -7.62 10.47
CA ALA A 269 6.82 -6.55 9.59
C ALA A 269 6.81 -5.21 10.34
#